data_a9fcc085663b7d3309f634aa6150ac77
#
_entry.id   a9fcc085663b7d3309f634aa6150ac77
#
_cell.length_a   1.000
_cell.length_b   1.000
_cell.length_c   1.000
_cell.angle_alpha   90.00
_cell.angle_beta   90.00
_cell.angle_gamma   90.00
#
_symmetry.space_group_name_H-M   'P 1'
#
loop_
_entity.id
_entity.type
_entity.pdbx_description
1 polymer ?
#
loop_
_entity_poly.entity_id
_entity_poly.type
_entity_poly.pdbx_seq_one_letter_code
_entity_poly.pdbx_strand_id
1 'polypeptide(L)'
;MTAGDIIAEGMVIHNLYDAKERKDRTYQLLETVGLNKEHASRFVHEFSGGQRQRIGIARALAIDPEFIVCDEPISALDVSIQAQIINLLLELQEKRELTYMFIAHDLGIVRHVSDRVAVMYLGAVVELAESDELYKNQLHPYTQALLSAIPIADPKVTRAKKRILLQGDVPSPIDVGKGCKFAGRCSMCKQICHEQAPELRDVGGGHFVACHMI
;
A
#
# COMPACT_ATOMS: atom_id res chain seq x y z
N MET A 1 -6.49 -17.51 20.43
CA MET A 1 -7.24 -18.04 19.27
C MET A 1 -6.30 -18.86 18.41
N THR A 2 -6.78 -19.94 17.84
CA THR A 2 -6.05 -20.73 16.85
C THR A 2 -6.09 -20.04 15.48
N ALA A 3 -5.24 -20.49 14.55
CA ALA A 3 -5.26 -19.97 13.18
C ALA A 3 -6.62 -20.24 12.49
N GLY A 4 -7.21 -21.40 12.76
CA GLY A 4 -8.53 -21.75 12.25
C GLY A 4 -9.64 -20.83 12.77
N ASP A 5 -9.62 -20.50 14.07
CA ASP A 5 -10.58 -19.57 14.66
C ASP A 5 -10.50 -18.17 14.02
N ILE A 6 -9.27 -17.68 13.80
CA ILE A 6 -9.01 -16.37 13.19
C ILE A 6 -9.53 -16.32 11.76
N ILE A 7 -9.26 -17.36 10.96
CA ILE A 7 -9.73 -17.42 9.56
C ILE A 7 -11.27 -17.52 9.52
N ALA A 8 -11.86 -18.32 10.41
CA ALA A 8 -13.31 -18.52 10.44
C ALA A 8 -14.09 -17.33 11.03
N GLU A 9 -13.44 -16.40 11.74
CA GLU A 9 -14.09 -15.33 12.49
C GLU A 9 -15.07 -14.51 11.63
N GLY A 10 -14.64 -14.07 10.45
CA GLY A 10 -15.49 -13.31 9.52
C GLY A 10 -16.72 -14.11 9.08
N MET A 11 -16.55 -15.39 8.78
CA MET A 11 -17.66 -16.27 8.40
C MET A 11 -18.66 -16.46 9.55
N VAL A 12 -18.18 -16.49 10.80
CA VAL A 12 -19.07 -16.61 11.99
C VAL A 12 -19.83 -15.31 12.21
N ILE A 13 -19.17 -14.15 12.20
CA ILE A 13 -19.79 -12.85 12.44
C ILE A 13 -20.89 -12.55 11.40
N HIS A 14 -20.64 -12.89 10.13
CA HIS A 14 -21.60 -12.66 9.05
C HIS A 14 -22.61 -13.81 8.87
N ASN A 15 -22.61 -14.83 9.76
CA ASN A 15 -23.46 -16.00 9.67
C ASN A 15 -23.40 -16.73 8.32
N LEU A 16 -22.20 -16.74 7.69
CA LEU A 16 -21.96 -17.47 6.46
C LEU A 16 -21.67 -18.94 6.77
N TYR A 17 -22.23 -19.83 5.96
CA TYR A 17 -21.99 -21.28 5.99
C TYR A 17 -22.37 -21.96 7.34
N ASP A 18 -22.52 -23.28 7.33
CA ASP A 18 -22.64 -24.07 8.55
C ASP A 18 -21.26 -24.38 9.20
N ALA A 19 -21.27 -25.02 10.37
CA ALA A 19 -20.03 -25.28 11.11
C ALA A 19 -19.07 -26.22 10.36
N LYS A 20 -19.58 -27.17 9.58
CA LYS A 20 -18.77 -28.10 8.78
C LYS A 20 -18.19 -27.39 7.58
N GLU A 21 -19.01 -26.65 6.86
CA GLU A 21 -18.60 -25.87 5.69
C GLU A 21 -17.54 -24.83 6.06
N ARG A 22 -17.69 -24.11 7.21
CA ARG A 22 -16.66 -23.17 7.70
C ARG A 22 -15.33 -23.85 7.95
N LYS A 23 -15.35 -25.06 8.52
CA LYS A 23 -14.13 -25.83 8.76
C LYS A 23 -13.46 -26.25 7.46
N ASP A 24 -14.21 -26.79 6.51
CA ASP A 24 -13.70 -27.22 5.21
C ASP A 24 -13.13 -26.02 4.44
N ARG A 25 -13.82 -24.90 4.45
CA ARG A 25 -13.40 -23.65 3.83
C ARG A 25 -12.13 -23.08 4.48
N THR A 26 -12.02 -23.14 5.80
CA THR A 26 -10.79 -22.75 6.53
C THR A 26 -9.59 -23.58 6.07
N TYR A 27 -9.75 -24.88 5.87
CA TYR A 27 -8.69 -25.73 5.36
C TYR A 27 -8.28 -25.39 3.93
N GLN A 28 -9.25 -25.14 3.05
CA GLN A 28 -9.00 -24.69 1.68
C GLN A 28 -8.27 -23.34 1.64
N LEU A 29 -8.64 -22.41 2.51
CA LEU A 29 -7.98 -21.11 2.59
C LEU A 29 -6.54 -21.21 3.10
N LEU A 30 -6.27 -22.08 4.08
CA LEU A 30 -4.89 -22.36 4.50
C LEU A 30 -4.06 -22.89 3.34
N GLU A 31 -4.55 -23.86 2.59
CA GLU A 31 -3.86 -24.39 1.40
C GLU A 31 -3.67 -23.31 0.32
N THR A 32 -4.67 -22.47 0.09
CA THR A 32 -4.60 -21.35 -0.86
C THR A 32 -3.45 -20.38 -0.56
N VAL A 33 -3.18 -20.14 0.73
CA VAL A 33 -2.07 -19.27 1.14
C VAL A 33 -0.75 -20.02 1.38
N GLY A 34 -0.67 -21.29 0.99
CA GLY A 34 0.53 -22.12 1.11
C GLY A 34 0.83 -22.60 2.54
N LEU A 35 -0.21 -22.80 3.36
CA LEU A 35 -0.12 -23.38 4.69
C LEU A 35 -0.83 -24.75 4.72
N ASN A 36 -0.39 -25.64 5.62
CA ASN A 36 -1.03 -26.95 5.78
C ASN A 36 -2.32 -26.82 6.62
N LYS A 37 -3.33 -27.63 6.31
CA LYS A 37 -4.58 -27.70 7.07
C LYS A 37 -4.39 -28.04 8.56
N GLU A 38 -3.33 -28.78 8.92
CA GLU A 38 -2.97 -29.07 10.30
C GLU A 38 -2.62 -27.82 11.11
N HIS A 39 -2.23 -26.75 10.43
CA HIS A 39 -1.97 -25.46 11.07
C HIS A 39 -3.23 -24.81 11.66
N ALA A 40 -4.44 -25.24 11.27
CA ALA A 40 -5.69 -24.69 11.80
C ALA A 40 -5.80 -24.78 13.31
N SER A 41 -5.25 -25.85 13.94
CA SER A 41 -5.30 -26.07 15.39
C SER A 41 -4.22 -25.36 16.20
N ARG A 42 -3.20 -24.77 15.53
CA ARG A 42 -2.08 -24.08 16.19
C ARG A 42 -2.45 -22.67 16.61
N PHE A 43 -1.86 -22.19 17.68
CA PHE A 43 -2.00 -20.81 18.13
C PHE A 43 -1.15 -19.86 17.28
N VAL A 44 -1.64 -18.64 17.09
CA VAL A 44 -1.00 -17.64 16.20
C VAL A 44 0.43 -17.27 16.60
N HIS A 45 0.76 -17.35 17.90
CA HIS A 45 2.11 -17.05 18.39
C HIS A 45 3.15 -18.11 18.02
N GLU A 46 2.73 -19.32 17.59
CA GLU A 46 3.61 -20.39 17.16
C GLU A 46 4.07 -20.24 15.69
N PHE A 47 3.58 -19.22 14.98
CA PHE A 47 3.89 -18.98 13.58
C PHE A 47 4.96 -17.89 13.39
N SER A 48 5.76 -18.03 12.32
CA SER A 48 6.65 -16.96 11.86
C SER A 48 5.87 -15.72 11.37
N GLY A 49 6.55 -14.59 11.23
CA GLY A 49 5.95 -13.35 10.71
C GLY A 49 5.24 -13.55 9.37
N GLY A 50 5.93 -14.20 8.41
CA GLY A 50 5.36 -14.49 7.09
C GLY A 50 4.18 -15.46 7.13
N GLN A 51 4.21 -16.45 8.02
CA GLN A 51 3.06 -17.34 8.20
C GLN A 51 1.87 -16.62 8.83
N ARG A 52 2.09 -15.72 9.80
CA ARG A 52 1.04 -14.87 10.37
C ARG A 52 0.42 -13.98 9.31
N GLN A 53 1.22 -13.41 8.42
CA GLN A 53 0.72 -12.62 7.30
C GLN A 53 -0.16 -13.45 6.35
N ARG A 54 0.24 -14.69 6.04
CA ARG A 54 -0.57 -15.63 5.23
C ARG A 54 -1.91 -15.97 5.92
N ILE A 55 -1.93 -16.13 7.24
CA ILE A 55 -3.17 -16.32 8.01
C ILE A 55 -4.07 -15.07 7.91
N GLY A 56 -3.49 -13.86 7.99
CA GLY A 56 -4.22 -12.61 7.78
C GLY A 56 -4.85 -12.49 6.39
N ILE A 57 -4.12 -12.89 5.34
CA ILE A 57 -4.65 -12.96 3.97
C ILE A 57 -5.78 -14.00 3.88
N ALA A 58 -5.61 -15.19 4.43
CA ALA A 58 -6.66 -16.23 4.46
C ALA A 58 -7.93 -15.74 5.18
N ARG A 59 -7.77 -15.00 6.30
CA ARG A 59 -8.89 -14.38 7.03
C ARG A 59 -9.64 -13.36 6.16
N ALA A 60 -8.92 -12.50 5.43
CA ALA A 60 -9.54 -11.53 4.54
C ALA A 60 -10.32 -12.20 3.41
N LEU A 61 -9.82 -13.31 2.87
CA LEU A 61 -10.46 -14.07 1.81
C LEU A 61 -11.68 -14.90 2.27
N ALA A 62 -11.86 -15.11 3.58
CA ALA A 62 -12.86 -16.02 4.11
C ALA A 62 -14.32 -15.61 3.82
N ILE A 63 -14.55 -14.31 3.60
CA ILE A 63 -15.86 -13.73 3.30
C ILE A 63 -16.09 -13.47 1.81
N ASP A 64 -15.23 -14.00 0.93
CA ASP A 64 -15.24 -13.80 -0.54
C ASP A 64 -15.37 -12.32 -0.94
N PRO A 65 -14.41 -11.47 -0.54
CA PRO A 65 -14.45 -10.05 -0.86
C PRO A 65 -14.15 -9.79 -2.34
N GLU A 66 -14.68 -8.70 -2.89
CA GLU A 66 -14.28 -8.14 -4.19
C GLU A 66 -13.16 -7.11 -4.04
N PHE A 67 -13.02 -6.51 -2.84
CA PHE A 67 -12.07 -5.46 -2.52
C PHE A 67 -11.37 -5.72 -1.19
N ILE A 68 -10.04 -5.59 -1.15
CA ILE A 68 -9.23 -5.77 0.06
C ILE A 68 -8.33 -4.55 0.27
N VAL A 69 -8.33 -4.02 1.49
CA VAL A 69 -7.35 -3.01 1.94
C VAL A 69 -6.14 -3.73 2.53
N CYS A 70 -4.99 -3.58 1.90
CA CYS A 70 -3.70 -4.08 2.36
C CYS A 70 -2.92 -2.94 3.02
N ASP A 71 -3.07 -2.79 4.34
CA ASP A 71 -2.38 -1.76 5.11
C ASP A 71 -1.02 -2.27 5.60
N GLU A 72 0.06 -1.76 4.99
CA GLU A 72 1.46 -2.16 5.22
C GLU A 72 1.69 -3.69 5.28
N PRO A 73 1.21 -4.48 4.30
CA PRO A 73 1.12 -5.94 4.44
C PRO A 73 2.49 -6.65 4.51
N ILE A 74 3.59 -5.93 4.35
CA ILE A 74 4.95 -6.48 4.26
C ILE A 74 5.97 -5.75 5.14
N SER A 75 5.61 -4.68 5.86
CA SER A 75 6.52 -3.77 6.57
C SER A 75 7.39 -4.45 7.65
N ALA A 76 6.88 -5.51 8.28
CA ALA A 76 7.54 -6.23 9.37
C ALA A 76 8.24 -7.55 8.92
N LEU A 77 8.42 -7.75 7.61
CA LEU A 77 8.95 -8.98 7.03
C LEU A 77 10.34 -8.76 6.41
N ASP A 78 11.16 -9.80 6.39
CA ASP A 78 12.41 -9.79 5.62
C ASP A 78 12.15 -9.80 4.10
N VAL A 79 13.13 -9.32 3.33
CA VAL A 79 13.00 -9.10 1.87
C VAL A 79 12.55 -10.34 1.10
N SER A 80 13.03 -11.53 1.50
CA SER A 80 12.66 -12.76 0.81
C SER A 80 11.21 -13.16 1.06
N ILE A 81 10.72 -12.97 2.27
CA ILE A 81 9.32 -13.21 2.64
C ILE A 81 8.41 -12.13 2.05
N GLN A 82 8.86 -10.86 2.01
CA GLN A 82 8.12 -9.80 1.31
C GLN A 82 7.80 -10.20 -0.14
N ALA A 83 8.81 -10.66 -0.89
CA ALA A 83 8.63 -11.09 -2.27
C ALA A 83 7.61 -12.24 -2.39
N GLN A 84 7.64 -13.21 -1.47
CA GLN A 84 6.69 -14.31 -1.45
C GLN A 84 5.24 -13.85 -1.18
N ILE A 85 5.05 -12.88 -0.27
CA ILE A 85 3.72 -12.33 0.05
C ILE A 85 3.19 -11.52 -1.13
N ILE A 86 4.03 -10.71 -1.77
CA ILE A 86 3.65 -9.95 -2.98
C ILE A 86 3.21 -10.89 -4.10
N ASN A 87 4.00 -11.91 -4.41
CA ASN A 87 3.65 -12.90 -5.44
C ASN A 87 2.33 -13.61 -5.12
N LEU A 88 2.11 -13.97 -3.85
CA LEU A 88 0.84 -14.55 -3.41
C LEU A 88 -0.34 -13.60 -3.64
N LEU A 89 -0.20 -12.31 -3.31
CA LEU A 89 -1.27 -11.32 -3.51
C LEU A 89 -1.59 -11.12 -5.00
N LEU A 90 -0.56 -11.05 -5.87
CA LEU A 90 -0.75 -10.93 -7.31
C LEU A 90 -1.42 -12.18 -7.90
N GLU A 91 -1.02 -13.37 -7.48
CA GLU A 91 -1.64 -14.63 -7.89
C GLU A 91 -3.13 -14.70 -7.46
N LEU A 92 -3.44 -14.25 -6.25
CA LEU A 92 -4.81 -14.18 -5.74
C LEU A 92 -5.64 -13.13 -6.47
N GLN A 93 -5.05 -11.99 -6.82
CA GLN A 93 -5.69 -10.94 -7.61
C GLN A 93 -6.14 -11.49 -8.97
N GLU A 94 -5.24 -12.16 -9.69
CA GLU A 94 -5.54 -12.72 -10.98
C GLU A 94 -6.59 -13.86 -10.92
N LYS A 95 -6.43 -14.81 -9.96
CA LYS A 95 -7.31 -15.97 -9.84
C LYS A 95 -8.71 -15.66 -9.32
N ARG A 96 -8.86 -14.60 -8.53
CA ARG A 96 -10.13 -14.25 -7.87
C ARG A 96 -10.70 -12.91 -8.32
N GLU A 97 -10.07 -12.25 -9.30
CA GLU A 97 -10.48 -10.94 -9.83
C GLU A 97 -10.59 -9.87 -8.72
N LEU A 98 -9.65 -9.90 -7.76
CA LEU A 98 -9.68 -9.02 -6.60
C LEU A 98 -9.19 -7.62 -6.94
N THR A 99 -9.83 -6.62 -6.36
CA THR A 99 -9.31 -5.25 -6.34
C THR A 99 -8.58 -4.99 -5.02
N TYR A 100 -7.36 -4.43 -5.08
CA TYR A 100 -6.58 -4.07 -3.89
C TYR A 100 -6.43 -2.56 -3.75
N MET A 101 -6.55 -2.09 -2.50
CA MET A 101 -5.99 -0.81 -2.08
C MET A 101 -4.73 -1.11 -1.25
N PHE A 102 -3.55 -0.87 -1.85
CA PHE A 102 -2.27 -1.22 -1.25
C PHE A 102 -1.62 0.02 -0.63
N ILE A 103 -1.49 0.05 0.70
CA ILE A 103 -0.84 1.13 1.44
C ILE A 103 0.57 0.68 1.80
N ALA A 104 1.59 1.40 1.35
CA ALA A 104 2.98 1.09 1.65
C ALA A 104 3.87 2.34 1.56
N HIS A 105 5.04 2.24 2.18
CA HIS A 105 6.09 3.26 2.11
C HIS A 105 7.25 2.85 1.16
N ASP A 106 7.28 1.62 0.68
CA ASP A 106 8.26 1.16 -0.32
C ASP A 106 7.75 1.41 -1.73
N LEU A 107 8.28 2.47 -2.35
CA LEU A 107 7.89 2.90 -3.69
C LEU A 107 8.30 1.91 -4.79
N GLY A 108 9.32 1.06 -4.55
CA GLY A 108 9.72 0.01 -5.50
C GLY A 108 8.65 -1.07 -5.60
N ILE A 109 8.11 -1.48 -4.46
CA ILE A 109 7.04 -2.46 -4.39
C ILE A 109 5.73 -1.87 -4.93
N VAL A 110 5.37 -0.63 -4.53
CA VAL A 110 4.19 0.07 -5.05
C VAL A 110 4.19 0.09 -6.59
N ARG A 111 5.33 0.41 -7.22
CA ARG A 111 5.46 0.37 -8.67
C ARG A 111 5.16 -0.99 -9.29
N HIS A 112 5.54 -2.06 -8.59
CA HIS A 112 5.40 -3.43 -9.11
C HIS A 112 3.97 -3.97 -9.00
N VAL A 113 3.23 -3.54 -7.96
CA VAL A 113 1.92 -4.13 -7.63
C VAL A 113 0.73 -3.26 -8.02
N SER A 114 0.94 -1.99 -8.39
CA SER A 114 -0.15 -1.04 -8.55
C SER A 114 -0.32 -0.57 -9.98
N ASP A 115 -1.55 -0.58 -10.49
CA ASP A 115 -1.93 0.03 -11.76
C ASP A 115 -2.00 1.55 -11.64
N ARG A 116 -2.53 2.05 -10.51
CA ARG A 116 -2.64 3.49 -10.18
C ARG A 116 -2.03 3.78 -8.83
N VAL A 117 -1.37 4.93 -8.71
CA VAL A 117 -0.68 5.34 -7.48
C VAL A 117 -1.19 6.71 -7.03
N ALA A 118 -1.64 6.78 -5.77
CA ALA A 118 -1.95 8.03 -5.09
C ALA A 118 -0.83 8.37 -4.09
N VAL A 119 -0.20 9.52 -4.27
CA VAL A 119 0.79 10.06 -3.33
C VAL A 119 0.08 10.95 -2.32
N MET A 120 0.28 10.65 -1.04
CA MET A 120 -0.34 11.41 0.05
C MET A 120 0.70 12.18 0.86
N TYR A 121 0.33 13.38 1.30
CA TYR A 121 1.12 14.19 2.24
C TYR A 121 0.21 14.80 3.30
N LEU A 122 0.50 14.53 4.57
CA LEU A 122 -0.30 15.00 5.72
C LEU A 122 -1.82 14.81 5.54
N GLY A 123 -2.22 13.59 5.12
CA GLY A 123 -3.63 13.23 4.96
C GLY A 123 -4.33 13.85 3.73
N ALA A 124 -3.58 14.44 2.79
CA ALA A 124 -4.14 14.91 1.51
C ALA A 124 -3.47 14.19 0.33
N VAL A 125 -4.26 13.83 -0.68
CA VAL A 125 -3.72 13.35 -1.96
C VAL A 125 -3.13 14.55 -2.69
N VAL A 126 -1.83 14.47 -3.02
CA VAL A 126 -1.10 15.53 -3.72
C VAL A 126 -0.89 15.22 -5.21
N GLU A 127 -0.86 13.94 -5.56
CA GLU A 127 -0.74 13.47 -6.94
C GLU A 127 -1.37 12.09 -7.09
N LEU A 128 -2.03 11.83 -8.21
CA LEU A 128 -2.66 10.55 -8.55
C LEU A 128 -2.53 10.32 -10.05
N ALA A 129 -1.92 9.21 -10.45
CA ALA A 129 -1.80 8.84 -11.85
C ALA A 129 -1.70 7.32 -12.03
N GLU A 130 -1.69 6.83 -13.27
CA GLU A 130 -1.23 5.49 -13.58
C GLU A 130 0.22 5.30 -13.12
N SER A 131 0.56 4.10 -12.67
CA SER A 131 1.86 3.80 -12.08
C SER A 131 3.01 4.20 -13.02
N ASP A 132 2.99 3.73 -14.25
CA ASP A 132 4.05 4.03 -15.22
C ASP A 132 4.19 5.53 -15.52
N GLU A 133 3.07 6.25 -15.60
CA GLU A 133 3.05 7.70 -15.81
C GLU A 133 3.66 8.43 -14.62
N LEU A 134 3.23 8.11 -13.39
CA LEU A 134 3.75 8.74 -12.18
C LEU A 134 5.27 8.57 -12.05
N TYR A 135 5.81 7.37 -12.34
CA TYR A 135 7.25 7.11 -12.21
C TYR A 135 8.08 7.71 -13.33
N LYS A 136 7.49 8.03 -14.50
CA LYS A 136 8.17 8.68 -15.62
C LYS A 136 8.03 10.20 -15.58
N ASN A 137 6.88 10.72 -15.18
CA ASN A 137 6.48 12.11 -15.30
C ASN A 137 5.83 12.66 -14.03
N GLN A 138 6.53 12.55 -12.89
CA GLN A 138 6.07 13.08 -11.62
C GLN A 138 5.99 14.62 -11.67
N LEU A 139 4.85 15.17 -11.28
CA LEU A 139 4.57 16.61 -11.37
C LEU A 139 4.70 17.31 -10.02
N HIS A 140 4.12 16.74 -8.95
CA HIS A 140 4.16 17.39 -7.65
C HIS A 140 5.56 17.38 -7.03
N PRO A 141 6.08 18.51 -6.49
CA PRO A 141 7.44 18.58 -5.93
C PRO A 141 7.73 17.56 -4.81
N TYR A 142 6.72 17.17 -4.05
CA TYR A 142 6.86 16.12 -3.05
C TYR A 142 7.09 14.73 -3.68
N THR A 143 6.34 14.40 -4.73
CA THR A 143 6.51 13.15 -5.48
C THR A 143 7.88 13.09 -6.12
N GLN A 144 8.34 14.19 -6.71
CA GLN A 144 9.70 14.29 -7.27
C GLN A 144 10.76 14.02 -6.21
N ALA A 145 10.61 14.59 -5.01
CA ALA A 145 11.55 14.36 -3.91
C ALA A 145 11.52 12.89 -3.44
N LEU A 146 10.33 12.30 -3.27
CA LEU A 146 10.17 10.88 -2.90
C LEU A 146 10.84 9.95 -3.92
N LEU A 147 10.50 10.09 -5.21
CA LEU A 147 11.05 9.25 -6.28
C LEU A 147 12.54 9.48 -6.49
N SER A 148 13.07 10.69 -6.19
CA SER A 148 14.50 10.97 -6.22
C SER A 148 15.29 10.16 -5.19
N ALA A 149 14.64 9.76 -4.09
CA ALA A 149 15.26 9.02 -3.00
C ALA A 149 15.30 7.50 -3.21
N ILE A 150 14.59 6.95 -4.21
CA ILE A 150 14.59 5.51 -4.51
C ILE A 150 16.00 5.07 -4.91
N PRO A 151 16.60 4.07 -4.21
CA PRO A 151 17.87 3.49 -4.61
C PRO A 151 17.73 2.79 -5.98
N ILE A 152 18.70 3.00 -6.86
CA ILE A 152 18.80 2.28 -8.13
C ILE A 152 19.92 1.25 -8.00
N ALA A 153 19.68 0.01 -8.42
CA ALA A 153 20.66 -1.08 -8.30
C ALA A 153 21.95 -0.86 -9.11
N ASP A 154 21.95 0.07 -10.06
CA ASP A 154 23.15 0.45 -10.82
C ASP A 154 23.95 1.56 -10.09
N PRO A 155 25.19 1.29 -9.64
CA PRO A 155 26.04 2.25 -8.94
C PRO A 155 26.40 3.49 -9.79
N LYS A 156 26.49 3.35 -11.11
CA LYS A 156 26.81 4.48 -12.02
C LYS A 156 25.63 5.43 -12.10
N VAL A 157 24.42 4.91 -12.25
CA VAL A 157 23.19 5.69 -12.31
C VAL A 157 22.91 6.35 -10.95
N THR A 158 23.08 5.61 -9.85
CA THR A 158 22.90 6.13 -8.47
C THR A 158 23.83 7.30 -8.18
N ARG A 159 25.10 7.25 -8.62
CA ARG A 159 26.06 8.36 -8.43
C ARG A 159 25.72 9.59 -9.30
N ALA A 160 25.12 9.40 -10.45
CA ALA A 160 24.71 10.50 -11.35
C ALA A 160 23.38 11.13 -10.92
N LYS A 161 22.52 10.41 -10.20
CA LYS A 161 21.20 10.87 -9.75
C LYS A 161 21.35 11.87 -8.59
N LYS A 162 20.91 13.12 -8.80
CA LYS A 162 20.84 14.10 -7.72
C LYS A 162 19.60 13.87 -6.88
N ARG A 163 19.78 13.49 -5.60
CA ARG A 163 18.70 13.40 -4.64
C ARG A 163 18.17 14.80 -4.30
N ILE A 164 16.85 14.98 -4.32
CA ILE A 164 16.20 16.22 -3.89
C ILE A 164 16.07 16.17 -2.36
N LEU A 165 16.83 17.03 -1.68
CA LEU A 165 16.76 17.15 -0.23
C LEU A 165 15.67 18.15 0.15
N LEU A 166 14.66 17.65 0.86
CA LEU A 166 13.62 18.51 1.44
C LEU A 166 14.17 19.24 2.67
N GLN A 167 13.96 20.55 2.71
CA GLN A 167 14.36 21.38 3.84
C GLN A 167 13.24 21.47 4.88
N GLY A 168 13.60 21.68 6.13
CA GLY A 168 12.65 21.82 7.24
C GLY A 168 12.04 20.51 7.75
N ASP A 169 11.43 20.59 8.91
CA ASP A 169 10.76 19.45 9.56
C ASP A 169 9.38 19.17 8.96
N VAL A 170 8.88 17.97 9.20
CA VAL A 170 7.49 17.64 8.86
C VAL A 170 6.57 18.37 9.85
N PRO A 171 5.69 19.25 9.39
CA PRO A 171 4.78 19.95 10.29
C PRO A 171 3.81 19.00 10.98
N SER A 172 3.32 19.39 12.15
CA SER A 172 2.30 18.62 12.87
C SER A 172 1.03 18.50 12.02
N PRO A 173 0.42 17.31 11.90
CA PRO A 173 -0.84 17.15 11.18
C PRO A 173 -2.02 17.82 11.90
N ILE A 174 -1.87 18.25 13.15
CA ILE A 174 -2.92 18.84 13.98
C ILE A 174 -3.13 20.32 13.62
N ASP A 175 -2.07 21.03 13.27
CA ASP A 175 -2.09 22.48 13.01
C ASP A 175 -1.64 22.76 11.56
N VAL A 176 -2.38 22.20 10.63
CA VAL A 176 -2.13 22.41 9.18
C VAL A 176 -2.94 23.66 8.77
N GLY A 177 -2.25 24.76 8.46
CA GLY A 177 -2.87 26.00 7.99
C GLY A 177 -3.79 25.81 6.77
N LYS A 178 -4.48 26.89 6.36
CA LYS A 178 -5.44 26.86 5.24
C LYS A 178 -4.81 26.64 3.85
N GLY A 179 -3.48 26.77 3.76
CA GLY A 179 -2.71 26.68 2.51
C GLY A 179 -2.35 25.27 2.08
N CYS A 180 -1.46 25.20 1.11
CA CYS A 180 -0.85 23.95 0.67
C CYS A 180 -0.07 23.29 1.83
N LYS A 181 -0.40 22.06 2.17
CA LYS A 181 0.25 21.32 3.27
C LYS A 181 1.76 21.13 3.08
N PHE A 182 2.22 21.15 1.84
CA PHE A 182 3.63 21.01 1.50
C PHE A 182 4.38 22.36 1.39
N ALA A 183 3.71 23.51 1.52
CA ALA A 183 4.28 24.85 1.30
C ALA A 183 5.60 25.08 2.06
N GLY A 184 5.67 24.73 3.33
CA GLY A 184 6.84 24.93 4.18
C GLY A 184 8.10 24.15 3.78
N ARG A 185 7.97 23.14 2.88
CA ARG A 185 9.08 22.31 2.41
C ARG A 185 9.23 22.32 0.88
N CYS A 186 8.42 23.12 0.19
CA CYS A 186 8.37 23.18 -1.26
C CYS A 186 9.38 24.22 -1.80
N SER A 187 10.31 23.78 -2.66
CA SER A 187 11.25 24.68 -3.32
C SER A 187 10.58 25.62 -4.34
N MET A 188 9.35 25.32 -4.78
CA MET A 188 8.56 26.11 -5.72
C MET A 188 7.48 26.94 -5.04
N CYS A 189 7.53 27.07 -3.70
CA CYS A 189 6.48 27.73 -2.92
C CYS A 189 6.32 29.22 -3.32
N LYS A 190 5.07 29.65 -3.48
CA LYS A 190 4.70 31.05 -3.68
C LYS A 190 3.69 31.50 -2.61
N GLN A 191 3.39 32.79 -2.58
CA GLN A 191 2.48 33.38 -1.59
C GLN A 191 1.12 32.66 -1.55
N ILE A 192 0.52 32.38 -2.71
CA ILE A 192 -0.74 31.66 -2.81
C ILE A 192 -0.74 30.30 -2.12
N CYS A 193 0.43 29.62 -2.08
CA CYS A 193 0.55 28.32 -1.41
C CYS A 193 0.38 28.40 0.11
N HIS A 194 0.59 29.55 0.71
CA HIS A 194 0.34 29.78 2.15
C HIS A 194 -1.10 30.18 2.43
N GLU A 195 -1.80 30.73 1.46
CA GLU A 195 -3.13 31.31 1.61
C GLU A 195 -4.25 30.31 1.28
N GLN A 196 -4.02 29.46 0.26
CA GLN A 196 -5.05 28.58 -0.27
C GLN A 196 -4.48 27.17 -0.51
N ALA A 197 -5.25 26.14 -0.14
CA ALA A 197 -4.95 24.75 -0.52
C ALA A 197 -5.22 24.54 -2.02
N PRO A 198 -4.29 23.92 -2.78
CA PRO A 198 -4.55 23.60 -4.17
C PRO A 198 -5.57 22.47 -4.28
N GLU A 199 -6.47 22.59 -5.26
CA GLU A 199 -7.41 21.53 -5.62
C GLU A 199 -6.68 20.43 -6.43
N LEU A 200 -7.10 19.17 -6.23
CA LEU A 200 -6.66 18.03 -7.04
C LEU A 200 -7.38 18.11 -8.40
N ARG A 201 -6.64 18.43 -9.46
CA ARG A 201 -7.19 18.61 -10.80
C ARG A 201 -6.53 17.70 -11.83
N ASP A 202 -7.28 17.26 -12.82
CA ASP A 202 -6.75 16.51 -13.96
C ASP A 202 -5.94 17.47 -14.86
N VAL A 203 -4.68 17.12 -15.10
CA VAL A 203 -3.79 17.86 -16.00
C VAL A 203 -3.68 17.20 -17.37
N GLY A 204 -4.48 16.16 -17.60
CA GLY A 204 -4.58 15.40 -18.83
C GLY A 204 -4.17 13.94 -18.65
N GLY A 205 -4.84 13.05 -19.39
CA GLY A 205 -4.54 11.63 -19.40
C GLY A 205 -4.86 10.88 -18.09
N GLY A 206 -5.73 11.42 -17.23
CA GLY A 206 -6.04 10.82 -15.92
C GLY A 206 -4.94 11.05 -14.88
N HIS A 207 -4.02 11.99 -15.12
CA HIS A 207 -3.00 12.42 -14.18
C HIS A 207 -3.51 13.63 -13.39
N PHE A 208 -3.72 13.45 -12.10
CA PHE A 208 -4.24 14.48 -11.20
C PHE A 208 -3.14 15.02 -10.30
N VAL A 209 -3.11 16.33 -10.11
CA VAL A 209 -2.13 17.00 -9.25
C VAL A 209 -2.76 18.13 -8.45
N ALA A 210 -2.40 18.22 -7.16
CA ALA A 210 -2.79 19.30 -6.26
C ALA A 210 -1.64 20.31 -6.10
N CYS A 211 -1.40 21.14 -7.10
CA CYS A 211 -0.32 22.13 -7.10
C CYS A 211 -0.74 23.41 -7.85
N HIS A 212 -0.42 24.60 -7.27
CA HIS A 212 -0.67 25.90 -7.91
C HIS A 212 0.33 26.22 -9.05
N MET A 213 1.45 25.47 -9.10
CA MET A 213 2.54 25.75 -10.03
C MET A 213 2.53 24.86 -11.28
N ILE A 214 1.60 23.92 -11.34
CA ILE A 214 1.45 22.96 -12.45
C ILE A 214 0.20 23.30 -13.25
#